data_168f483dc8466f23365b1cbcc9e2cdcb
#
_entry.id   168f483dc8466f23365b1cbcc9e2cdcb
#
_cell.length_a   1.000
_cell.length_b   1.000
_cell.length_c   1.000
_cell.angle_alpha   90.00
_cell.angle_beta   90.00
_cell.angle_gamma   90.00
#
_symmetry.space_group_name_H-M   'P 1'
#
loop_
_entity.id
_entity.type
_entity.pdbx_description
1 polymer ?
#
loop_
_entity_poly.entity_id
_entity_poly.type
_entity_poly.pdbx_seq_one_letter_code
_entity_poly.pdbx_strand_id
1 'polypeptide(L)'
;LNFSKMERLVRSICDYRNSGMDVCLVSSGAIAVGRDVIGIKERPSDISIKQACAAVGQGRLMMTYQKLFSEYNQNSGQVLMTKNTIVNPVSRRNVMNTFEELFDLNVVPIVNENDTVSTYEMQFGDNDTLSAIVTSITKADLLILLSDIDGLYSDDPHDNPDAKLIREVDTLDRKILGMAKSSTGSDVGT
;
A
#
# COMPACT_ATOMS: atom_id res chain seq x y z
N LEU A 1 15.08 -5.44 -0.25
CA LEU A 1 14.19 -5.30 0.91
C LEU A 1 14.98 -4.90 2.16
N ASN A 2 14.46 -3.93 2.93
CA ASN A 2 15.03 -3.56 4.23
C ASN A 2 14.33 -4.35 5.35
N PHE A 3 14.91 -5.49 5.71
CA PHE A 3 14.33 -6.41 6.70
C PHE A 3 14.12 -5.77 8.07
N SER A 4 15.04 -4.92 8.53
CA SER A 4 14.92 -4.26 9.84
C SER A 4 13.74 -3.28 9.89
N LYS A 5 13.48 -2.55 8.80
CA LYS A 5 12.29 -1.68 8.71
C LYS A 5 11.01 -2.50 8.65
N MET A 6 11.00 -3.57 7.86
CA MET A 6 9.85 -4.47 7.76
C MET A 6 9.53 -5.14 9.10
N GLU A 7 10.56 -5.63 9.81
CA GLU A 7 10.38 -6.24 11.13
C GLU A 7 9.76 -5.25 12.13
N ARG A 8 10.28 -4.01 12.19
CA ARG A 8 9.71 -2.99 13.09
C ARG A 8 8.26 -2.68 12.76
N LEU A 9 7.91 -2.59 11.48
CA LEU A 9 6.53 -2.38 11.03
C LEU A 9 5.64 -3.54 11.46
N VAL A 10 6.05 -4.77 11.17
CA VAL A 10 5.30 -5.98 11.54
C VAL A 10 5.12 -6.07 13.05
N ARG A 11 6.15 -5.82 13.84
CA ARG A 11 6.06 -5.79 15.31
C ARG A 11 5.02 -4.77 15.79
N SER A 12 5.05 -3.54 15.27
CA SER A 12 4.04 -2.53 15.63
C SER A 12 2.63 -2.96 15.25
N ILE A 13 2.43 -3.60 14.09
CA ILE A 13 1.13 -4.15 13.69
C ILE A 13 0.68 -5.24 14.68
N CYS A 14 1.58 -6.14 15.06
CA CYS A 14 1.29 -7.19 16.03
C CYS A 14 0.93 -6.62 17.41
N ASP A 15 1.60 -5.56 17.86
CA ASP A 15 1.27 -4.86 19.11
C ASP A 15 -0.16 -4.29 19.08
N TYR A 16 -0.55 -3.65 17.97
CA TYR A 16 -1.93 -3.15 17.80
C TYR A 16 -2.94 -4.30 17.76
N ARG A 17 -2.64 -5.38 17.04
CA ARG A 17 -3.49 -6.57 17.02
C ARG A 17 -3.69 -7.16 18.42
N ASN A 18 -2.61 -7.29 19.19
CA ASN A 18 -2.66 -7.80 20.56
C ASN A 18 -3.42 -6.88 21.51
N SER A 19 -3.57 -5.60 21.18
CA SER A 19 -4.43 -4.66 21.92
C SER A 19 -5.91 -4.70 21.49
N GLY A 20 -6.27 -5.59 20.59
CA GLY A 20 -7.65 -5.81 20.14
C GLY A 20 -8.09 -4.96 18.94
N MET A 21 -7.15 -4.34 18.24
CA MET A 21 -7.44 -3.57 17.02
C MET A 21 -7.35 -4.45 15.78
N ASP A 22 -8.23 -4.25 14.81
CA ASP A 22 -8.08 -4.80 13.47
C ASP A 22 -7.11 -3.93 12.67
N VAL A 23 -6.13 -4.57 12.05
CA VAL A 23 -5.09 -3.88 11.27
C VAL A 23 -4.98 -4.49 9.89
N CYS A 24 -4.98 -3.64 8.88
CA CYS A 24 -4.71 -4.00 7.48
C CYS A 24 -3.45 -3.29 7.02
N LEU A 25 -2.57 -3.99 6.31
CA LEU A 25 -1.37 -3.42 5.72
C LEU A 25 -1.53 -3.29 4.20
N VAL A 26 -1.44 -2.07 3.67
CA VAL A 26 -1.29 -1.87 2.21
C VAL A 26 0.18 -1.75 1.89
N SER A 27 0.68 -2.66 1.07
CA SER A 27 2.10 -2.79 0.76
C SER A 27 2.39 -2.37 -0.68
N SER A 28 3.64 -2.00 -0.95
CA SER A 28 4.14 -1.65 -2.28
C SER A 28 5.45 -2.36 -2.60
N GLY A 29 6.01 -2.09 -3.79
CA GLY A 29 7.37 -2.49 -4.15
C GLY A 29 7.49 -3.87 -4.80
N ALA A 30 6.39 -4.54 -5.17
CA ALA A 30 6.43 -5.85 -5.84
C ALA A 30 7.29 -5.83 -7.10
N ILE A 31 7.10 -4.85 -7.98
CA ILE A 31 7.89 -4.70 -9.22
C ILE A 31 9.38 -4.53 -8.92
N ALA A 32 9.73 -3.66 -7.95
CA ALA A 32 11.13 -3.42 -7.58
C ALA A 32 11.80 -4.66 -7.01
N VAL A 33 11.12 -5.38 -6.12
CA VAL A 33 11.60 -6.64 -5.53
C VAL A 33 11.79 -7.71 -6.59
N GLY A 34 10.83 -7.85 -7.50
CA GLY A 34 10.93 -8.84 -8.59
C GLY A 34 12.05 -8.52 -9.55
N ARG A 35 12.21 -7.24 -9.89
CA ARG A 35 13.32 -6.77 -10.71
C ARG A 35 14.68 -7.17 -10.11
N ASP A 36 14.87 -6.94 -8.81
CA ASP A 36 16.10 -7.31 -8.10
C ASP A 36 16.32 -8.82 -8.11
N VAL A 37 15.27 -9.61 -7.86
CA VAL A 37 15.33 -11.09 -7.85
C VAL A 37 15.68 -11.65 -9.21
N ILE A 38 15.14 -11.07 -10.30
CA ILE A 38 15.39 -11.49 -11.68
C ILE A 38 16.76 -10.98 -12.18
N GLY A 39 17.33 -9.94 -11.55
CA GLY A 39 18.61 -9.34 -11.95
C GLY A 39 18.49 -8.29 -13.06
N ILE A 40 17.30 -7.69 -13.25
CA ILE A 40 17.10 -6.61 -14.22
C ILE A 40 17.62 -5.30 -13.61
N LYS A 41 18.68 -4.73 -14.19
CA LYS A 41 19.35 -3.53 -13.66
C LYS A 41 18.53 -2.25 -13.90
N GLU A 42 17.99 -2.11 -15.10
CA GLU A 42 17.23 -0.92 -15.48
C GLU A 42 15.76 -1.07 -15.13
N ARG A 43 15.08 0.07 -14.93
CA ARG A 43 13.64 0.07 -14.68
C ARG A 43 12.92 -0.28 -15.98
N PRO A 44 12.09 -1.35 -16.00
CA PRO A 44 11.39 -1.74 -17.20
C PRO A 44 10.35 -0.69 -17.60
N SER A 45 10.35 -0.27 -18.86
CA SER A 45 9.31 0.55 -19.47
C SER A 45 8.15 -0.31 -19.98
N ASP A 46 8.47 -1.53 -20.43
CA ASP A 46 7.51 -2.48 -20.98
C ASP A 46 6.58 -3.03 -19.90
N ILE A 47 5.27 -3.05 -20.19
CA ILE A 47 4.25 -3.49 -19.23
C ILE A 47 4.35 -4.98 -18.92
N SER A 48 4.66 -5.81 -19.92
CA SER A 48 4.77 -7.26 -19.71
C SER A 48 5.96 -7.62 -18.83
N ILE A 49 7.06 -6.88 -18.93
CA ILE A 49 8.21 -7.04 -18.04
C ILE A 49 7.88 -6.56 -16.63
N LYS A 50 7.16 -5.44 -16.48
CA LYS A 50 6.66 -4.97 -15.17
C LYS A 50 5.76 -6.02 -14.52
N GLN A 51 4.82 -6.57 -15.27
CA GLN A 51 3.91 -7.63 -14.80
C GLN A 51 4.68 -8.89 -14.37
N ALA A 52 5.67 -9.32 -15.15
CA ALA A 52 6.53 -10.45 -14.79
C ALA A 52 7.35 -10.17 -13.52
N CYS A 53 7.91 -8.97 -13.38
CA CYS A 53 8.58 -8.54 -12.15
C CYS A 53 7.62 -8.55 -10.97
N ALA A 54 6.41 -8.01 -11.14
CA ALA A 54 5.39 -8.00 -10.08
C ALA A 54 5.03 -9.42 -9.63
N ALA A 55 4.86 -10.36 -10.54
CA ALA A 55 4.56 -11.76 -10.23
C ALA A 55 5.64 -12.40 -9.33
N VAL A 56 6.91 -12.21 -9.66
CA VAL A 56 8.04 -12.73 -8.87
C VAL A 56 8.17 -11.98 -7.54
N GLY A 57 8.07 -10.65 -7.60
CA GLY A 57 8.30 -9.81 -6.43
C GLY A 57 7.18 -9.89 -5.40
N GLN A 58 5.93 -10.00 -5.82
CA GLN A 58 4.80 -10.18 -4.92
C GLN A 58 4.93 -11.47 -4.11
N GLY A 59 5.31 -12.57 -4.75
CA GLY A 59 5.59 -13.82 -4.05
C GLY A 59 6.69 -13.65 -2.99
N ARG A 60 7.78 -12.95 -3.33
CA ARG A 60 8.89 -12.69 -2.41
C ARG A 60 8.49 -11.78 -1.25
N LEU A 61 7.71 -10.75 -1.50
CA LEU A 61 7.15 -9.87 -0.46
C LEU A 61 6.28 -10.67 0.51
N MET A 62 5.34 -11.45 0.02
CA MET A 62 4.46 -12.25 0.87
C MET A 62 5.21 -13.27 1.71
N MET A 63 6.17 -13.99 1.15
CA MET A 63 7.03 -14.88 1.92
C MET A 63 7.75 -14.16 3.05
N THR A 64 8.22 -12.93 2.81
CA THR A 64 8.91 -12.13 3.82
C THR A 64 7.96 -11.69 4.92
N TYR A 65 6.79 -11.15 4.58
CA TYR A 65 5.79 -10.76 5.56
C TYR A 65 5.30 -11.96 6.38
N GLN A 66 4.94 -13.06 5.73
CA GLN A 66 4.48 -14.27 6.43
C GLN A 66 5.51 -14.78 7.42
N LYS A 67 6.80 -14.79 7.04
CA LYS A 67 7.88 -15.15 7.96
C LYS A 67 7.94 -14.20 9.14
N LEU A 68 7.91 -12.89 8.92
CA LEU A 68 7.98 -11.90 10.00
C LEU A 68 6.77 -11.96 10.93
N PHE A 69 5.55 -12.11 10.40
CA PHE A 69 4.34 -12.26 11.22
C PHE A 69 4.34 -13.56 12.03
N SER A 70 4.88 -14.64 11.46
CA SER A 70 4.97 -15.93 12.18
C SER A 70 5.87 -15.88 13.41
N GLU A 71 6.90 -15.03 13.42
CA GLU A 71 7.75 -14.82 14.61
C GLU A 71 6.97 -14.22 15.80
N TYR A 72 5.84 -13.57 15.51
CA TYR A 72 4.92 -13.00 16.50
C TYR A 72 3.64 -13.83 16.69
N ASN A 73 3.63 -15.06 16.17
CA ASN A 73 2.46 -15.95 16.20
C ASN A 73 1.20 -15.32 15.61
N GLN A 74 1.36 -14.50 14.57
CA GLN A 74 0.28 -13.86 13.82
C GLN A 74 0.19 -14.44 12.41
N ASN A 75 -1.03 -14.62 11.92
CA ASN A 75 -1.27 -15.02 10.54
C ASN A 75 -1.47 -13.79 9.65
N SER A 76 -1.04 -13.88 8.40
CA SER A 76 -1.29 -12.85 7.40
C SER A 76 -1.83 -13.45 6.11
N GLY A 77 -2.76 -12.74 5.47
CA GLY A 77 -3.41 -13.14 4.23
C GLY A 77 -3.21 -12.11 3.11
N GLN A 78 -2.94 -12.57 1.89
CA GLN A 78 -2.79 -11.70 0.73
C GLN A 78 -4.14 -11.33 0.13
N VAL A 79 -4.34 -10.03 -0.14
CA VAL A 79 -5.48 -9.51 -0.90
C VAL A 79 -4.96 -8.68 -2.07
N LEU A 80 -5.16 -9.15 -3.31
CA LEU A 80 -4.76 -8.42 -4.50
C LEU A 80 -5.98 -7.77 -5.17
N MET A 81 -5.87 -6.47 -5.46
CA MET A 81 -6.96 -5.68 -5.96
C MET A 81 -6.60 -4.99 -7.29
N THR A 82 -7.61 -4.72 -8.10
CA THR A 82 -7.53 -3.86 -9.28
C THR A 82 -8.66 -2.83 -9.21
N LYS A 83 -8.63 -1.79 -10.04
CA LYS A 83 -9.77 -0.86 -10.17
C LYS A 83 -11.08 -1.60 -10.46
N ASN A 84 -11.04 -2.66 -11.27
CA ASN A 84 -12.23 -3.44 -11.57
C ASN A 84 -12.82 -4.10 -10.31
N THR A 85 -12.00 -4.48 -9.34
CA THR A 85 -12.46 -5.00 -8.04
C THR A 85 -13.38 -4.02 -7.34
N ILE A 86 -13.17 -2.71 -7.52
CA ILE A 86 -13.93 -1.65 -6.86
C ILE A 86 -15.17 -1.25 -7.64
N VAL A 87 -15.05 -1.10 -8.98
CA VAL A 87 -16.16 -0.63 -9.82
C VAL A 87 -17.18 -1.72 -10.09
N ASN A 88 -16.81 -2.98 -10.08
CA ASN A 88 -17.74 -4.10 -10.22
C ASN A 88 -18.42 -4.39 -8.87
N PRO A 89 -19.78 -4.27 -8.77
CA PRO A 89 -20.47 -4.43 -7.49
C PRO A 89 -20.32 -5.82 -6.87
N VAL A 90 -20.22 -6.86 -7.68
CA VAL A 90 -20.05 -8.25 -7.19
C VAL A 90 -18.65 -8.42 -6.62
N SER A 91 -17.62 -8.02 -7.37
CA SER A 91 -16.22 -8.09 -6.92
C SER A 91 -16.01 -7.25 -5.67
N ARG A 92 -16.58 -6.04 -5.62
CA ARG A 92 -16.52 -5.17 -4.44
C ARG A 92 -17.12 -5.83 -3.21
N ARG A 93 -18.30 -6.45 -3.33
CA ARG A 93 -18.93 -7.18 -2.22
C ARG A 93 -18.07 -8.35 -1.77
N ASN A 94 -17.52 -9.12 -2.69
CA ASN A 94 -16.68 -10.26 -2.36
C ASN A 94 -15.43 -9.85 -1.61
N VAL A 95 -14.76 -8.77 -2.02
CA VAL A 95 -13.56 -8.29 -1.31
C VAL A 95 -13.92 -7.74 0.08
N MET A 96 -15.07 -7.07 0.24
CA MET A 96 -15.55 -6.64 1.57
C MET A 96 -15.75 -7.85 2.50
N ASN A 97 -16.46 -8.86 2.04
CA ASN A 97 -16.66 -10.10 2.82
C ASN A 97 -15.31 -10.77 3.15
N THR A 98 -14.36 -10.75 2.21
CA THR A 98 -13.02 -11.31 2.45
C THR A 98 -12.30 -10.56 3.59
N PHE A 99 -12.37 -9.23 3.64
CA PHE A 99 -11.80 -8.47 4.74
C PHE A 99 -12.47 -8.79 6.08
N GLU A 100 -13.80 -8.81 6.11
CA GLU A 100 -14.58 -9.15 7.31
C GLU A 100 -14.17 -10.52 7.85
N GLU A 101 -14.15 -11.56 7.02
CA GLU A 101 -13.74 -12.90 7.42
C GLU A 101 -12.27 -12.99 7.87
N LEU A 102 -11.35 -12.26 7.22
CA LEU A 102 -9.95 -12.23 7.63
C LEU A 102 -9.80 -11.62 9.03
N PHE A 103 -10.52 -10.54 9.32
CA PHE A 103 -10.51 -9.93 10.65
C PHE A 103 -11.11 -10.86 11.71
N ASP A 104 -12.25 -11.48 11.44
CA ASP A 104 -12.91 -12.44 12.32
C ASP A 104 -12.04 -13.67 12.61
N LEU A 105 -11.25 -14.10 11.64
CA LEU A 105 -10.28 -15.18 11.76
C LEU A 105 -8.94 -14.75 12.38
N ASN A 106 -8.81 -13.50 12.82
CA ASN A 106 -7.57 -12.95 13.35
C ASN A 106 -6.38 -13.02 12.38
N VAL A 107 -6.63 -12.85 11.10
CA VAL A 107 -5.62 -12.81 10.04
C VAL A 107 -5.39 -11.37 9.61
N VAL A 108 -4.14 -10.90 9.56
CA VAL A 108 -3.78 -9.56 9.08
C VAL A 108 -3.85 -9.52 7.55
N PRO A 109 -4.77 -8.76 6.94
CA PRO A 109 -4.78 -8.60 5.49
C PRO A 109 -3.56 -7.79 5.02
N ILE A 110 -2.84 -8.32 4.04
CA ILE A 110 -1.77 -7.60 3.32
C ILE A 110 -2.26 -7.34 1.91
N VAL A 111 -2.56 -6.09 1.63
CA VAL A 111 -3.16 -5.65 0.37
C VAL A 111 -2.08 -5.11 -0.56
N ASN A 112 -2.20 -5.42 -1.83
CA ASN A 112 -1.44 -4.75 -2.88
C ASN A 112 -2.27 -4.68 -4.17
N GLU A 113 -1.81 -3.88 -5.13
CA GLU A 113 -2.37 -3.94 -6.48
C GLU A 113 -2.03 -5.28 -7.14
N ASN A 114 -2.96 -5.80 -7.94
CA ASN A 114 -2.70 -6.96 -8.80
C ASN A 114 -2.02 -6.50 -10.10
N ASP A 115 -0.76 -6.10 -9.97
CA ASP A 115 0.06 -5.65 -11.10
C ASP A 115 0.21 -6.68 -12.22
N THR A 116 -0.01 -7.97 -11.92
CA THR A 116 0.14 -9.05 -12.91
C THR A 116 -0.92 -9.02 -14.01
N VAL A 117 -2.07 -8.42 -13.73
CA VAL A 117 -3.22 -8.32 -14.64
C VAL A 117 -3.67 -6.89 -14.90
N SER A 118 -3.10 -5.92 -14.18
CA SER A 118 -3.42 -4.50 -14.35
C SER A 118 -2.82 -3.95 -15.64
N THR A 119 -3.63 -3.20 -16.40
CA THR A 119 -3.19 -2.37 -17.53
C THR A 119 -3.06 -0.92 -17.08
N TYR A 120 -2.42 -0.06 -17.89
CA TYR A 120 -2.28 1.37 -17.55
C TYR A 120 -3.60 2.05 -17.19
N GLU A 121 -4.70 1.65 -17.82
CA GLU A 121 -6.05 2.21 -17.58
C GLU A 121 -6.68 1.67 -16.28
N MET A 122 -6.23 0.50 -15.81
CA MET A 122 -6.79 -0.21 -14.65
C MET A 122 -5.93 -0.09 -13.39
N GLN A 123 -4.80 0.59 -13.45
CA GLN A 123 -3.95 0.83 -12.29
C GLN A 123 -4.56 1.89 -11.37
N PHE A 124 -4.38 1.73 -10.05
CA PHE A 124 -4.78 2.76 -9.07
C PHE A 124 -3.90 4.01 -9.16
N GLY A 125 -2.70 3.88 -9.71
CA GLY A 125 -1.72 4.95 -9.84
C GLY A 125 -0.66 4.88 -8.74
N ASP A 126 -1.08 4.92 -7.49
CA ASP A 126 -0.23 4.75 -6.31
C ASP A 126 -0.94 3.95 -5.20
N ASN A 127 -0.16 3.48 -4.24
CA ASN A 127 -0.70 2.73 -3.11
C ASN A 127 -1.35 3.62 -2.05
N ASP A 128 -1.15 4.92 -2.06
CA ASP A 128 -1.86 5.86 -1.20
C ASP A 128 -3.33 5.92 -1.62
N THR A 129 -3.61 6.00 -2.92
CA THR A 129 -4.96 5.88 -3.47
C THR A 129 -5.59 4.51 -3.12
N LEU A 130 -4.83 3.42 -3.28
CA LEU A 130 -5.31 2.09 -2.88
C LEU A 130 -5.61 2.03 -1.38
N SER A 131 -4.76 2.62 -0.54
CA SER A 131 -4.95 2.69 0.92
C SER A 131 -6.22 3.43 1.31
N ALA A 132 -6.50 4.57 0.68
CA ALA A 132 -7.74 5.32 0.89
C ALA A 132 -8.99 4.51 0.49
N ILE A 133 -8.91 3.77 -0.61
CA ILE A 133 -9.99 2.88 -1.06
C ILE A 133 -10.20 1.74 -0.06
N VAL A 134 -9.13 1.09 0.38
CA VAL A 134 -9.20 0.01 1.39
C VAL A 134 -9.81 0.54 2.69
N THR A 135 -9.38 1.71 3.17
CA THR A 135 -9.97 2.40 4.33
C THR A 135 -11.48 2.57 4.19
N SER A 136 -11.94 3.02 3.02
CA SER A 136 -13.37 3.18 2.74
C SER A 136 -14.14 1.84 2.70
N ILE A 137 -13.54 0.78 2.14
CA ILE A 137 -14.18 -0.55 2.02
C ILE A 137 -14.28 -1.22 3.38
N THR A 138 -13.21 -1.17 4.17
CA THR A 138 -13.15 -1.79 5.51
C THR A 138 -13.82 -0.93 6.58
N LYS A 139 -14.20 0.32 6.24
CA LYS A 139 -14.72 1.32 7.19
C LYS A 139 -13.76 1.55 8.36
N ALA A 140 -12.46 1.56 8.07
CA ALA A 140 -11.45 1.76 9.10
C ALA A 140 -11.57 3.15 9.75
N ASP A 141 -11.34 3.20 11.05
CA ASP A 141 -11.40 4.45 11.85
C ASP A 141 -10.19 5.35 11.62
N LEU A 142 -9.06 4.76 11.19
CA LEU A 142 -7.79 5.47 11.00
C LEU A 142 -7.04 4.95 9.77
N LEU A 143 -6.54 5.86 8.95
CA LEU A 143 -5.57 5.60 7.90
C LEU A 143 -4.23 6.24 8.26
N ILE A 144 -3.15 5.45 8.25
CA ILE A 144 -1.78 5.93 8.43
C ILE A 144 -1.03 5.74 7.12
N LEU A 145 -0.61 6.84 6.50
CA LEU A 145 0.24 6.81 5.31
C LEU A 145 1.70 6.94 5.76
N LEU A 146 2.52 5.95 5.39
CA LEU A 146 3.95 5.95 5.65
C LEU A 146 4.67 6.47 4.40
N SER A 147 5.11 7.72 4.46
CA SER A 147 5.74 8.45 3.36
C SER A 147 7.20 8.77 3.67
N ASP A 148 7.93 9.23 2.67
CA ASP A 148 9.30 9.75 2.79
C ASP A 148 9.37 11.22 3.18
N ILE A 149 8.21 11.89 3.34
CA ILE A 149 8.07 13.24 3.87
C ILE A 149 7.25 13.25 5.16
N ASP A 150 7.43 14.27 5.99
CA ASP A 150 6.83 14.35 7.34
C ASP A 150 5.31 14.57 7.34
N GLY A 151 4.69 14.83 6.20
CA GLY A 151 3.25 15.04 6.06
C GLY A 151 2.88 16.00 4.94
N LEU A 152 1.71 16.61 5.02
CA LEU A 152 1.24 17.59 4.05
C LEU A 152 1.99 18.91 4.21
N TYR A 153 2.49 19.46 3.11
CA TYR A 153 3.15 20.76 3.06
C TYR A 153 2.33 21.76 2.24
N SER A 154 2.57 23.05 2.50
CA SER A 154 1.94 24.14 1.74
C SER A 154 2.40 24.22 0.27
N ASP A 155 3.53 23.61 -0.05
CA ASP A 155 4.12 23.41 -1.37
C ASP A 155 5.13 22.25 -1.30
N ASP A 156 5.75 21.85 -2.43
CA ASP A 156 6.75 20.80 -2.44
C ASP A 156 8.00 21.21 -1.64
N PRO A 157 8.34 20.53 -0.53
CA PRO A 157 9.49 20.90 0.29
C PRO A 157 10.84 20.62 -0.38
N HIS A 158 10.89 19.83 -1.46
CA HIS A 158 12.10 19.59 -2.22
C HIS A 158 12.42 20.76 -3.17
N ASP A 159 11.37 21.39 -3.70
CA ASP A 159 11.51 22.51 -4.65
C ASP A 159 11.41 23.87 -3.97
N ASN A 160 10.69 23.96 -2.85
CA ASN A 160 10.46 25.21 -2.13
C ASN A 160 10.91 25.10 -0.66
N PRO A 161 12.07 25.67 -0.30
CA PRO A 161 12.56 25.64 1.08
C PRO A 161 11.68 26.42 2.08
N ASP A 162 10.75 27.28 1.61
CA ASP A 162 9.79 27.99 2.45
C ASP A 162 8.47 27.22 2.65
N ALA A 163 8.37 26.00 2.10
CA ALA A 163 7.22 25.14 2.29
C ALA A 163 7.01 24.81 3.78
N LYS A 164 5.78 24.99 4.26
CA LYS A 164 5.43 24.80 5.68
C LYS A 164 4.66 23.51 5.87
N LEU A 165 5.07 22.72 6.85
CA LEU A 165 4.33 21.53 7.27
C LEU A 165 2.96 21.92 7.83
N ILE A 166 1.90 21.31 7.32
CA ILE A 166 0.52 21.44 7.78
C ILE A 166 0.25 20.27 8.71
N ARG A 167 0.20 20.55 10.01
CA ARG A 167 0.08 19.50 11.03
C ARG A 167 -1.34 18.93 11.16
N GLU A 168 -2.34 19.74 10.82
CA GLU A 168 -3.74 19.40 11.01
C GLU A 168 -4.60 20.06 9.93
N VAL A 169 -5.56 19.32 9.43
CA VAL A 169 -6.52 19.77 8.42
C VAL A 169 -7.93 19.40 8.88
N ASP A 170 -8.64 20.33 9.47
CA ASP A 170 -10.02 20.12 9.95
C ASP A 170 -11.04 20.11 8.82
N THR A 171 -10.77 20.79 7.73
CA THR A 171 -11.70 20.93 6.60
C THR A 171 -10.98 20.86 5.28
N LEU A 172 -11.47 19.99 4.39
CA LEU A 172 -10.99 19.90 3.01
C LEU A 172 -11.58 21.01 2.16
N ASP A 173 -10.89 22.15 2.07
CA ASP A 173 -11.24 23.24 1.18
C ASP A 173 -10.48 23.17 -0.16
N ARG A 174 -10.83 24.07 -1.10
CA ARG A 174 -10.16 24.12 -2.42
C ARG A 174 -8.66 24.44 -2.33
N LYS A 175 -8.24 25.13 -1.29
CA LYS A 175 -6.83 25.50 -1.08
C LYS A 175 -6.04 24.25 -0.69
N ILE A 176 -6.54 23.48 0.27
CA ILE A 176 -5.94 22.22 0.71
C ILE A 176 -5.89 21.19 -0.43
N LEU A 177 -7.01 21.05 -1.17
CA LEU A 177 -7.03 20.16 -2.35
C LEU A 177 -6.06 20.59 -3.45
N GLY A 178 -5.80 21.89 -3.58
CA GLY A 178 -4.83 22.43 -4.54
C GLY A 178 -3.36 22.23 -4.11
N MET A 179 -3.08 21.94 -2.85
CA MET A 179 -1.74 21.65 -2.33
C MET A 179 -1.33 20.19 -2.58
N ALA A 180 -2.30 19.27 -2.62
CA ALA A 180 -2.08 17.88 -2.97
C ALA A 180 -1.83 17.76 -4.49
N LYS A 181 -0.60 18.07 -4.91
CA LYS A 181 -0.17 17.88 -6.29
C LYS A 181 0.23 16.42 -6.50
N SER A 182 -0.02 15.91 -7.71
CA SER A 182 0.56 14.62 -8.10
C SER A 182 2.08 14.72 -8.07
N SER A 183 2.76 13.76 -7.46
CA SER A 183 4.22 13.70 -7.45
C SER A 183 4.74 13.74 -8.89
N THR A 184 5.43 14.81 -9.25
CA THR A 184 6.11 14.93 -10.53
C THR A 184 7.45 14.22 -10.41
N GLY A 185 7.50 12.92 -10.68
CA GLY A 185 8.77 12.29 -11.08
C GLY A 185 9.47 11.33 -10.13
N SER A 186 9.01 11.02 -8.95
CA SER A 186 9.50 9.83 -8.26
C SER A 186 8.54 8.67 -8.47
N ASP A 187 8.88 7.84 -9.40
CA ASP A 187 8.25 6.52 -9.59
C ASP A 187 8.61 5.53 -8.46
N VAL A 188 8.92 5.99 -7.29
CA VAL A 188 9.02 5.18 -6.10
C VAL A 188 7.65 5.28 -5.47
N GLY A 189 6.83 4.25 -5.67
CA GLY A 189 5.64 4.09 -4.85
C GLY A 189 6.07 4.22 -3.40
N THR A 190 5.63 5.26 -2.79
CA THR A 190 5.82 5.54 -1.37
C THR A 190 5.18 4.44 -0.56
#